data_16d0d85d5e2047da262d3ec3848bcab8
#
_entry.id   16d0d85d5e2047da262d3ec3848bcab8
#
_cell.length_a   1.000
_cell.length_b   1.000
_cell.length_c   1.000
_cell.angle_alpha   90.00
_cell.angle_beta   90.00
_cell.angle_gamma   90.00
#
_symmetry.space_group_name_H-M   'P 1'
#
loop_
_entity.id
_entity.type
_entity.pdbx_description
1 polymer ?
#
loop_
_entity_poly.entity_id
_entity_poly.type
_entity_poly.pdbx_seq_one_letter_code
_entity_poly.pdbx_strand_id
1 'polypeptide(L)'
;MAKKRIYTKTGCCIWCGRIFPDVSFTTIPHILPQSLGGEEIGVDICDDCNHYFGTAQPGKPNIDLVFKEIFNAYRFFSANLTINSYKQFHSIFFSYRHNQRKVIIKPSFRSAIITRQFKRGLYNVFLQKYHSLTGDGNNPKFKMVRDFARYDIGTPRVYYAFNNIILSPSDKSHPNLPMTQKTINEIDEYGACRFWCIGHCFYLEILPLTFNLKGRQFLQEEANTMLIHAKGDERIFEFNDIMEIDFLMQRFGS
;
A
#
# COMPACT_ATOMS: atom_id res chain seq x y z
N MET A 1 24.70 -22.58 -19.54
CA MET A 1 23.59 -22.29 -18.64
C MET A 1 23.67 -20.84 -18.20
N ALA A 2 22.64 -20.02 -18.47
CA ALA A 2 22.61 -18.64 -17.97
C ALA A 2 22.59 -18.66 -16.43
N LYS A 3 23.48 -17.91 -15.77
CA LYS A 3 23.45 -17.77 -14.32
C LYS A 3 22.12 -17.14 -13.92
N LYS A 4 21.35 -17.84 -13.09
CA LYS A 4 20.08 -17.33 -12.55
C LYS A 4 20.39 -16.12 -11.68
N ARG A 5 19.76 -14.98 -11.96
CA ARG A 5 19.97 -13.75 -11.18
C ARG A 5 19.45 -13.97 -9.75
N ILE A 6 20.18 -13.47 -8.78
CA ILE A 6 19.84 -13.56 -7.35
C ILE A 6 19.54 -12.14 -6.85
N TYR A 7 18.42 -11.98 -6.15
CA TYR A 7 17.93 -10.69 -5.68
C TYR A 7 18.16 -10.55 -4.18
N THR A 8 19.44 -10.42 -3.79
CA THR A 8 19.85 -10.28 -2.38
C THR A 8 20.73 -9.05 -2.17
N LYS A 9 20.67 -8.50 -0.96
CA LYS A 9 21.54 -7.45 -0.44
C LYS A 9 22.23 -7.93 0.83
N THR A 10 21.50 -8.56 1.75
CA THR A 10 22.00 -9.14 2.99
C THR A 10 22.00 -10.67 2.98
N GLY A 11 21.18 -11.27 2.09
CA GLY A 11 21.00 -12.72 2.01
C GLY A 11 20.07 -13.32 3.07
N CYS A 12 19.42 -12.47 3.88
CA CYS A 12 18.45 -12.86 4.90
C CYS A 12 17.06 -12.32 4.53
N CYS A 13 16.06 -13.20 4.44
CA CYS A 13 14.71 -12.78 4.05
C CYS A 13 14.10 -11.83 5.08
N ILE A 14 13.68 -10.63 4.65
CA ILE A 14 13.10 -9.60 5.53
C ILE A 14 11.78 -10.03 6.17
N TRP A 15 11.11 -11.03 5.63
CA TRP A 15 9.82 -11.52 6.11
C TRP A 15 9.92 -12.69 7.08
N CYS A 16 10.68 -13.72 6.73
CA CYS A 16 10.76 -14.95 7.52
C CYS A 16 12.10 -15.14 8.24
N GLY A 17 13.08 -14.27 7.99
CA GLY A 17 14.42 -14.35 8.61
C GLY A 17 15.30 -15.52 8.14
N ARG A 18 14.81 -16.35 7.18
CA ARG A 18 15.60 -17.48 6.67
C ARG A 18 16.65 -17.01 5.66
N ILE A 19 17.74 -17.78 5.57
CA ILE A 19 18.89 -17.55 4.69
C ILE A 19 19.06 -18.72 3.71
N PHE A 20 19.88 -18.52 2.66
CA PHE A 20 20.33 -19.63 1.82
C PHE A 20 21.19 -20.62 2.66
N PRO A 21 21.07 -21.97 2.50
CA PRO A 21 20.31 -22.67 1.47
C PRO A 21 18.84 -22.98 1.85
N ASP A 22 18.36 -22.63 3.04
CA ASP A 22 17.01 -22.94 3.50
C ASP A 22 15.92 -22.30 2.63
N VAL A 23 16.26 -21.21 1.94
CA VAL A 23 15.38 -20.50 1.00
C VAL A 23 16.17 -20.03 -0.22
N SER A 24 15.47 -19.79 -1.33
CA SER A 24 16.01 -19.20 -2.56
C SER A 24 15.51 -17.77 -2.77
N PHE A 25 16.25 -16.99 -3.57
CA PHE A 25 15.97 -15.59 -3.89
C PHE A 25 16.06 -15.37 -5.41
N THR A 26 15.31 -16.16 -6.16
CA THR A 26 15.44 -16.24 -7.62
C THR A 26 14.25 -15.68 -8.37
N THR A 27 13.12 -15.48 -7.70
CA THR A 27 11.95 -14.78 -8.24
C THR A 27 12.16 -13.28 -8.12
N ILE A 28 11.58 -12.52 -9.06
CA ILE A 28 11.67 -11.06 -9.06
C ILE A 28 10.60 -10.50 -8.13
N PRO A 29 10.95 -9.95 -6.95
CA PRO A 29 9.98 -9.30 -6.10
C PRO A 29 9.82 -7.84 -6.54
N HIS A 30 8.63 -7.43 -6.94
CA HIS A 30 8.32 -6.03 -7.20
C HIS A 30 7.80 -5.37 -5.92
N ILE A 31 8.38 -4.22 -5.53
CA ILE A 31 7.94 -3.46 -4.35
C ILE A 31 6.48 -3.02 -4.51
N LEU A 32 6.15 -2.51 -5.69
CA LEU A 32 4.78 -2.25 -6.12
C LEU A 32 4.43 -3.17 -7.28
N PRO A 33 3.18 -3.64 -7.40
CA PRO A 33 2.77 -4.45 -8.54
C PRO A 33 3.09 -3.77 -9.89
N GLN A 34 3.67 -4.49 -10.84
CA GLN A 34 3.99 -3.97 -12.17
C GLN A 34 2.76 -3.38 -12.88
N SER A 35 1.58 -3.96 -12.66
CA SER A 35 0.32 -3.44 -13.20
C SER A 35 -0.07 -2.06 -12.67
N LEU A 36 0.56 -1.59 -11.59
CA LEU A 36 0.46 -0.23 -11.09
C LEU A 36 1.61 0.67 -11.58
N GLY A 37 2.50 0.16 -12.43
CA GLY A 37 3.68 0.88 -12.89
C GLY A 37 4.89 0.73 -11.96
N GLY A 38 4.88 -0.29 -11.07
CA GLY A 38 6.01 -0.56 -10.19
C GLY A 38 7.20 -1.11 -10.97
N GLU A 39 8.29 -0.35 -11.03
CA GLU A 39 9.54 -0.75 -11.67
C GLU A 39 10.61 -1.18 -10.66
N GLU A 40 10.46 -0.75 -9.40
CA GLU A 40 11.42 -1.04 -8.36
C GLU A 40 11.38 -2.51 -7.93
N ILE A 41 12.55 -3.13 -7.91
CA ILE A 41 12.72 -4.52 -7.49
C ILE A 41 13.13 -4.53 -6.03
N GLY A 42 12.41 -5.34 -5.24
CA GLY A 42 12.78 -5.64 -3.87
C GLY A 42 14.01 -6.57 -3.81
N VAL A 43 14.67 -6.56 -2.67
CA VAL A 43 15.81 -7.45 -2.38
C VAL A 43 15.57 -8.16 -1.05
N ASP A 44 16.24 -9.28 -0.85
CA ASP A 44 16.12 -10.10 0.37
C ASP A 44 14.68 -10.55 0.67
N ILE A 45 13.94 -10.91 -0.37
CA ILE A 45 12.64 -11.53 -0.28
C ILE A 45 12.73 -12.92 -0.87
N CYS A 46 12.64 -13.94 -0.04
CA CYS A 46 12.75 -15.32 -0.52
C CYS A 46 11.56 -15.70 -1.40
N ASP A 47 11.77 -16.69 -2.27
CA ASP A 47 10.77 -17.13 -3.25
C ASP A 47 9.45 -17.54 -2.59
N ASP A 48 9.48 -18.19 -1.42
CA ASP A 48 8.30 -18.55 -0.65
C ASP A 48 7.50 -17.33 -0.18
N CYS A 49 8.20 -16.31 0.34
CA CYS A 49 7.55 -15.09 0.81
C CYS A 49 7.02 -14.24 -0.35
N ASN A 50 7.77 -14.15 -1.46
CA ASN A 50 7.29 -13.48 -2.67
C ASN A 50 6.03 -14.17 -3.22
N HIS A 51 6.04 -15.49 -3.32
CA HIS A 51 4.88 -16.28 -3.75
C HIS A 51 3.67 -16.09 -2.82
N TYR A 52 3.89 -16.01 -1.51
CA TYR A 52 2.81 -15.82 -0.53
C TYR A 52 2.01 -14.54 -0.77
N PHE A 53 2.67 -13.41 -1.06
CA PHE A 53 1.97 -12.14 -1.30
C PHE A 53 1.14 -12.16 -2.58
N GLY A 54 1.62 -12.85 -3.60
CA GLY A 54 0.95 -13.02 -4.88
C GLY A 54 -0.10 -14.16 -4.93
N THR A 55 -0.26 -14.95 -3.87
CA THR A 55 -1.15 -16.12 -3.87
C THR A 55 -2.34 -15.93 -2.93
N ALA A 56 -3.54 -16.29 -3.44
CA ALA A 56 -4.76 -16.25 -2.63
C ALA A 56 -4.69 -17.28 -1.50
N GLN A 57 -5.15 -16.91 -0.33
CA GLN A 57 -5.31 -17.77 0.82
C GLN A 57 -6.76 -18.25 0.94
N PRO A 58 -7.07 -19.36 1.63
CA PRO A 58 -8.44 -19.82 1.80
C PRO A 58 -9.36 -18.70 2.30
N GLY A 59 -10.38 -18.37 1.52
CA GLY A 59 -11.34 -17.32 1.83
C GLY A 59 -10.85 -15.87 1.74
N LYS A 60 -9.59 -15.66 1.34
CA LYS A 60 -8.99 -14.31 1.23
C LYS A 60 -8.31 -14.14 -0.14
N PRO A 61 -8.58 -13.04 -0.88
CA PRO A 61 -7.82 -12.70 -2.07
C PRO A 61 -6.35 -12.43 -1.69
N ASN A 62 -5.44 -12.58 -2.65
CA ASN A 62 -4.04 -12.25 -2.40
C ASN A 62 -3.85 -10.74 -2.19
N ILE A 63 -2.77 -10.40 -1.47
CA ILE A 63 -2.48 -9.03 -1.04
C ILE A 63 -2.20 -8.13 -2.25
N ASP A 64 -1.37 -8.59 -3.18
CA ASP A 64 -0.99 -7.82 -4.36
C ASP A 64 -2.19 -7.54 -5.28
N LEU A 65 -3.09 -8.52 -5.41
CA LEU A 65 -4.31 -8.35 -6.18
C LEU A 65 -5.23 -7.28 -5.57
N VAL A 66 -5.47 -7.34 -4.24
CA VAL A 66 -6.30 -6.33 -3.57
C VAL A 66 -5.69 -4.95 -3.73
N PHE A 67 -4.40 -4.82 -3.47
CA PHE A 67 -3.68 -3.57 -3.59
C PHE A 67 -3.79 -2.99 -5.02
N LYS A 68 -3.53 -3.82 -6.02
CA LYS A 68 -3.67 -3.48 -7.44
C LYS A 68 -5.09 -3.05 -7.80
N GLU A 69 -6.10 -3.83 -7.42
CA GLU A 69 -7.50 -3.58 -7.81
C GLU A 69 -8.02 -2.26 -7.25
N ILE A 70 -7.68 -1.94 -6.00
CA ILE A 70 -8.08 -0.70 -5.35
C ILE A 70 -7.46 0.51 -6.07
N PHE A 71 -6.15 0.51 -6.30
CA PHE A 71 -5.49 1.63 -6.96
C PHE A 71 -5.80 1.71 -8.46
N ASN A 72 -6.04 0.59 -9.14
CA ASN A 72 -6.47 0.62 -10.53
C ASN A 72 -7.89 1.18 -10.68
N ALA A 73 -8.80 0.86 -9.77
CA ALA A 73 -10.12 1.48 -9.77
C ALA A 73 -10.00 3.01 -9.65
N TYR A 74 -9.18 3.48 -8.70
CA TYR A 74 -8.93 4.91 -8.55
C TYR A 74 -8.31 5.54 -9.81
N ARG A 75 -7.24 4.96 -10.36
CA ARG A 75 -6.57 5.45 -11.58
C ARG A 75 -7.53 5.51 -12.75
N PHE A 76 -8.37 4.50 -12.89
CA PHE A 76 -9.38 4.46 -13.94
C PHE A 76 -10.33 5.66 -13.86
N PHE A 77 -10.77 6.04 -12.66
CA PHE A 77 -11.68 7.17 -12.45
C PHE A 77 -10.99 8.54 -12.46
N SER A 78 -9.72 8.62 -12.13
CA SER A 78 -8.95 9.89 -12.13
C SER A 78 -8.38 10.26 -13.50
N ALA A 79 -8.16 9.30 -14.39
CA ALA A 79 -7.75 9.57 -15.76
C ALA A 79 -8.93 10.13 -16.56
N ASN A 80 -8.75 11.24 -17.29
CA ASN A 80 -9.77 11.88 -18.14
C ASN A 80 -10.53 10.83 -18.97
N LEU A 81 -11.71 10.45 -18.49
CA LEU A 81 -12.40 9.27 -18.95
C LEU A 81 -13.19 9.61 -20.21
N THR A 82 -12.70 9.11 -21.35
CA THR A 82 -13.52 9.03 -22.55
C THR A 82 -14.51 7.88 -22.42
N ILE A 83 -15.65 7.97 -23.12
CA ILE A 83 -16.68 6.91 -23.17
C ILE A 83 -16.08 5.53 -23.48
N ASN A 84 -15.03 5.49 -24.28
CA ASN A 84 -14.34 4.24 -24.67
C ASN A 84 -13.52 3.63 -23.53
N SER A 85 -12.96 4.44 -22.63
CA SER A 85 -12.18 3.95 -21.48
C SER A 85 -13.06 3.16 -20.49
N TYR A 86 -14.31 3.58 -20.31
CA TYR A 86 -15.24 2.88 -19.40
C TYR A 86 -15.62 1.47 -19.85
N LYS A 87 -15.62 1.22 -21.17
CA LYS A 87 -15.89 -0.12 -21.72
C LYS A 87 -14.78 -1.11 -21.44
N GLN A 88 -13.58 -0.62 -21.14
CA GLN A 88 -12.38 -1.42 -20.87
C GLN A 88 -12.12 -1.64 -19.38
N PHE A 89 -13.01 -1.15 -18.50
CA PHE A 89 -12.82 -1.35 -17.06
C PHE A 89 -13.11 -2.78 -16.66
N HIS A 90 -12.08 -3.51 -16.30
CA HIS A 90 -12.13 -4.87 -15.80
C HIS A 90 -11.61 -4.94 -14.38
N SER A 91 -12.46 -5.25 -13.43
CA SER A 91 -12.09 -5.49 -12.04
C SER A 91 -12.83 -6.71 -11.50
N ILE A 92 -12.20 -7.44 -10.58
CA ILE A 92 -12.85 -8.56 -9.88
C ILE A 92 -13.81 -8.08 -8.78
N PHE A 93 -13.63 -6.84 -8.29
CA PHE A 93 -14.41 -6.27 -7.20
C PHE A 93 -15.44 -5.26 -7.67
N PHE A 94 -15.23 -4.63 -8.81
CA PHE A 94 -16.05 -3.54 -9.29
C PHE A 94 -16.57 -3.80 -10.69
N SER A 95 -17.72 -3.22 -11.01
CA SER A 95 -18.20 -3.08 -12.38
C SER A 95 -18.71 -1.67 -12.59
N TYR A 96 -18.54 -1.13 -13.82
CA TYR A 96 -19.04 0.19 -14.17
C TYR A 96 -20.28 0.07 -15.04
N ARG A 97 -21.38 0.65 -14.59
CA ARG A 97 -22.63 0.78 -15.39
C ARG A 97 -22.62 2.11 -16.12
N HIS A 98 -22.26 2.06 -17.38
CA HIS A 98 -22.10 3.24 -18.23
C HIS A 98 -23.39 4.10 -18.30
N ASN A 99 -24.56 3.47 -18.50
CA ASN A 99 -25.83 4.16 -18.64
C ASN A 99 -26.26 4.91 -17.36
N GLN A 100 -25.80 4.47 -16.21
CA GLN A 100 -26.11 5.07 -14.92
C GLN A 100 -24.95 5.88 -14.33
N ARG A 101 -23.80 5.86 -15.01
CA ARG A 101 -22.53 6.45 -14.51
C ARG A 101 -22.20 6.02 -13.07
N LYS A 102 -22.47 4.75 -12.74
CA LYS A 102 -22.29 4.20 -11.39
C LYS A 102 -21.31 3.06 -11.40
N VAL A 103 -20.48 3.03 -10.35
CA VAL A 103 -19.70 1.85 -10.00
C VAL A 103 -20.54 0.96 -9.10
N ILE A 104 -20.54 -0.32 -9.42
CA ILE A 104 -21.26 -1.34 -8.66
C ILE A 104 -20.21 -2.24 -8.02
N ILE A 105 -20.39 -2.45 -6.74
CA ILE A 105 -19.61 -3.38 -5.96
C ILE A 105 -20.13 -4.79 -6.24
N LYS A 106 -19.23 -5.68 -6.65
CA LYS A 106 -19.58 -7.09 -6.92
C LYS A 106 -19.71 -7.90 -5.62
N PRO A 107 -20.48 -9.01 -5.63
CA PRO A 107 -20.62 -9.86 -4.45
C PRO A 107 -19.30 -10.46 -3.90
N SER A 108 -18.26 -10.51 -4.74
CA SER A 108 -16.90 -10.92 -4.34
C SER A 108 -16.21 -9.93 -3.40
N PHE A 109 -16.70 -8.71 -3.32
CA PHE A 109 -16.16 -7.65 -2.47
C PHE A 109 -16.63 -7.84 -1.03
N ARG A 110 -15.74 -8.30 -0.17
CA ARG A 110 -15.96 -8.40 1.27
C ARG A 110 -15.16 -7.31 1.97
N SER A 111 -15.80 -6.20 2.34
CA SER A 111 -15.14 -4.99 2.83
C SER A 111 -14.08 -5.27 3.91
N ALA A 112 -14.44 -5.94 4.99
CA ALA A 112 -13.50 -6.21 6.09
C ALA A 112 -12.27 -7.01 5.65
N ILE A 113 -12.43 -8.03 4.78
CA ILE A 113 -11.32 -8.83 4.27
C ILE A 113 -10.44 -7.99 3.35
N ILE A 114 -11.06 -7.22 2.45
CA ILE A 114 -10.35 -6.36 1.51
C ILE A 114 -9.60 -5.26 2.24
N THR A 115 -10.22 -4.61 3.23
CA THR A 115 -9.57 -3.62 4.09
C THR A 115 -8.31 -4.19 4.74
N ARG A 116 -8.43 -5.37 5.35
CA ARG A 116 -7.30 -6.03 5.99
C ARG A 116 -6.18 -6.37 5.02
N GLN A 117 -6.52 -6.97 3.86
CA GLN A 117 -5.53 -7.29 2.83
C GLN A 117 -4.89 -6.03 2.23
N PHE A 118 -5.66 -4.97 2.04
CA PHE A 118 -5.15 -3.69 1.58
C PHE A 118 -4.15 -3.07 2.59
N LYS A 119 -4.51 -3.03 3.88
CA LYS A 119 -3.58 -2.58 4.93
C LYS A 119 -2.29 -3.42 4.91
N ARG A 120 -2.39 -4.74 4.80
CA ARG A 120 -1.22 -5.62 4.70
C ARG A 120 -0.34 -5.28 3.49
N GLY A 121 -0.96 -4.91 2.36
CA GLY A 121 -0.26 -4.43 1.16
C GLY A 121 0.54 -3.15 1.42
N LEU A 122 -0.03 -2.18 2.16
CA LEU A 122 0.69 -0.97 2.55
C LEU A 122 1.96 -1.29 3.36
N TYR A 123 1.85 -2.19 4.35
CA TYR A 123 2.99 -2.61 5.16
C TYR A 123 4.00 -3.47 4.37
N ASN A 124 3.52 -4.25 3.39
CA ASN A 124 4.37 -4.99 2.48
C ASN A 124 5.27 -4.04 1.66
N VAL A 125 4.67 -3.04 1.03
CA VAL A 125 5.40 -2.03 0.25
C VAL A 125 6.35 -1.22 1.14
N PHE A 126 5.89 -0.82 2.33
CA PHE A 126 6.71 -0.07 3.28
C PHE A 126 8.02 -0.80 3.61
N LEU A 127 7.94 -2.03 4.10
CA LEU A 127 9.15 -2.74 4.58
C LEU A 127 10.11 -3.06 3.46
N GLN A 128 9.61 -3.43 2.28
CA GLN A 128 10.43 -3.65 1.10
C GLN A 128 11.17 -2.38 0.68
N LYS A 129 10.46 -1.24 0.62
CA LYS A 129 11.07 0.05 0.26
C LYS A 129 12.10 0.50 1.29
N TYR A 130 11.78 0.41 2.57
CA TYR A 130 12.71 0.72 3.65
C TYR A 130 13.98 -0.13 3.54
N HIS A 131 13.83 -1.43 3.36
CA HIS A 131 14.96 -2.35 3.25
C HIS A 131 15.81 -2.09 2.00
N SER A 132 15.19 -1.82 0.87
CA SER A 132 15.93 -1.53 -0.37
C SER A 132 16.88 -0.34 -0.21
N LEU A 133 16.50 0.66 0.60
CA LEU A 133 17.30 1.86 0.86
C LEU A 133 18.36 1.63 1.95
N THR A 134 17.95 1.05 3.08
CA THR A 134 18.77 0.99 4.28
C THR A 134 19.53 -0.33 4.45
N GLY A 135 18.99 -1.43 3.90
CA GLY A 135 19.48 -2.79 4.20
C GLY A 135 18.99 -3.33 5.56
N ASP A 136 18.20 -2.56 6.33
CA ASP A 136 17.88 -2.85 7.73
C ASP A 136 16.43 -3.33 7.96
N GLY A 137 15.76 -3.89 6.94
CA GLY A 137 14.39 -4.41 7.08
C GLY A 137 14.26 -5.62 8.02
N ASN A 138 15.37 -6.30 8.33
CA ASN A 138 15.39 -7.40 9.29
C ASN A 138 15.45 -6.94 10.75
N ASN A 139 15.59 -5.65 11.01
CA ASN A 139 15.66 -5.10 12.37
C ASN A 139 14.49 -5.58 13.22
N PRO A 140 14.73 -6.05 14.46
CA PRO A 140 13.67 -6.47 15.39
C PRO A 140 12.59 -5.42 15.62
N LYS A 141 12.90 -4.13 15.51
CA LYS A 141 11.93 -3.03 15.65
C LYS A 141 10.73 -3.17 14.69
N PHE A 142 10.90 -3.83 13.53
CA PHE A 142 9.84 -4.08 12.55
C PHE A 142 9.09 -5.41 12.75
N LYS A 143 9.21 -6.03 13.94
CA LYS A 143 8.49 -7.29 14.22
C LYS A 143 6.99 -7.17 13.95
N MET A 144 6.34 -6.10 14.44
CA MET A 144 4.90 -5.86 14.22
C MET A 144 4.56 -5.78 12.74
N VAL A 145 5.39 -5.11 11.93
CA VAL A 145 5.20 -4.99 10.47
C VAL A 145 5.25 -6.37 9.82
N ARG A 146 6.23 -7.20 10.17
CA ARG A 146 6.33 -8.58 9.65
C ARG A 146 5.17 -9.45 10.09
N ASP A 147 4.83 -9.40 11.37
CA ASP A 147 3.72 -10.17 11.94
C ASP A 147 2.41 -9.84 11.21
N PHE A 148 2.14 -8.58 11.00
CA PHE A 148 0.92 -8.16 10.32
C PHE A 148 0.94 -8.47 8.82
N ALA A 149 1.96 -8.00 8.09
CA ALA A 149 1.97 -8.14 6.63
C ALA A 149 2.09 -9.61 6.18
N ARG A 150 3.01 -10.37 6.78
CA ARG A 150 3.32 -11.73 6.34
C ARG A 150 2.45 -12.79 7.03
N TYR A 151 2.22 -12.66 8.33
CA TYR A 151 1.59 -13.71 9.12
C TYR A 151 0.14 -13.41 9.51
N ASP A 152 -0.39 -12.23 9.14
CA ASP A 152 -1.76 -11.81 9.41
C ASP A 152 -2.08 -11.69 10.93
N ILE A 153 -1.06 -11.34 11.73
CA ILE A 153 -1.14 -11.21 13.18
C ILE A 153 -1.16 -9.73 13.58
N GLY A 154 -2.07 -9.37 14.49
CA GLY A 154 -2.21 -8.01 14.99
C GLY A 154 -3.12 -7.12 14.14
N THR A 155 -3.28 -5.89 14.59
CA THR A 155 -4.16 -4.88 13.98
C THR A 155 -3.52 -3.49 14.10
N PRO A 156 -2.40 -3.21 13.40
CA PRO A 156 -1.78 -1.90 13.49
C PRO A 156 -2.71 -0.82 12.92
N ARG A 157 -2.61 0.36 13.49
CA ARG A 157 -3.40 1.51 13.06
C ARG A 157 -2.88 2.07 11.74
N VAL A 158 -3.81 2.44 10.89
CA VAL A 158 -3.55 3.17 9.65
C VAL A 158 -4.46 4.38 9.67
N TYR A 159 -3.92 5.54 9.36
CA TYR A 159 -4.71 6.76 9.19
C TYR A 159 -4.71 7.15 7.71
N TYR A 160 -5.73 7.86 7.30
CA TYR A 160 -5.94 8.21 5.92
C TYR A 160 -6.34 9.67 5.74
N ALA A 161 -5.84 10.26 4.67
CA ALA A 161 -6.29 11.53 4.14
C ALA A 161 -6.27 11.50 2.62
N PHE A 162 -7.14 12.27 1.99
CA PHE A 162 -7.13 12.48 0.56
C PHE A 162 -6.80 13.93 0.23
N ASN A 163 -5.77 14.13 -0.59
CA ASN A 163 -5.36 15.44 -1.04
C ASN A 163 -5.32 15.48 -2.57
N ASN A 164 -6.37 16.01 -3.20
CA ASN A 164 -6.53 16.04 -4.65
C ASN A 164 -5.80 17.19 -5.36
N ILE A 165 -5.29 18.19 -4.63
CA ILE A 165 -4.63 19.38 -5.24
C ILE A 165 -3.24 19.03 -5.76
N ILE A 166 -2.57 18.04 -5.17
CA ILE A 166 -1.18 17.69 -5.50
C ILE A 166 -1.11 16.64 -6.60
N LEU A 167 -2.20 16.32 -7.28
CA LEU A 167 -2.16 15.43 -8.44
C LEU A 167 -1.54 16.16 -9.62
N SER A 168 -0.23 16.08 -9.74
CA SER A 168 0.43 16.39 -11.01
C SER A 168 0.02 15.35 -12.06
N PRO A 169 0.09 15.67 -13.37
CA PRO A 169 -0.15 14.68 -14.41
C PRO A 169 0.75 13.44 -14.31
N SER A 170 1.96 13.58 -13.78
CA SER A 170 2.90 12.48 -13.53
C SER A 170 2.45 11.58 -12.36
N ASP A 171 1.83 12.15 -11.33
CA ASP A 171 1.37 11.38 -10.15
C ASP A 171 0.14 10.52 -10.46
N LYS A 172 -0.58 10.85 -11.54
CA LYS A 172 -1.74 10.07 -12.00
C LYS A 172 -1.35 8.73 -12.62
N SER A 173 -0.12 8.60 -13.10
CA SER A 173 0.31 7.44 -13.86
C SER A 173 1.07 6.41 -13.03
N HIS A 174 1.82 6.83 -12.01
CA HIS A 174 2.71 5.95 -11.26
C HIS A 174 2.60 6.20 -9.75
N PRO A 175 2.29 5.16 -8.97
CA PRO A 175 2.39 5.27 -7.53
C PRO A 175 3.86 5.49 -7.16
N ASN A 176 4.13 6.57 -6.47
CA ASN A 176 5.46 6.86 -5.96
C ASN A 176 5.45 6.79 -4.43
N LEU A 177 6.32 5.98 -3.86
CA LEU A 177 6.57 5.98 -2.42
C LEU A 177 7.87 6.75 -2.17
N PRO A 178 7.81 8.07 -2.00
CA PRO A 178 8.99 8.85 -1.68
C PRO A 178 9.42 8.52 -0.25
N MET A 179 10.47 7.72 -0.12
CA MET A 179 11.12 7.46 1.14
C MET A 179 12.48 8.15 1.15
N THR A 180 12.56 9.24 1.87
CA THR A 180 13.76 10.07 2.01
C THR A 180 14.42 9.81 3.37
N GLN A 181 15.62 10.34 3.60
CA GLN A 181 16.24 10.30 4.92
C GLN A 181 15.34 10.95 5.99
N LYS A 182 14.63 12.02 5.64
CA LYS A 182 13.63 12.63 6.54
C LYS A 182 12.57 11.62 6.95
N THR A 183 11.98 10.89 6.00
CA THR A 183 10.98 9.86 6.30
C THR A 183 11.52 8.75 7.19
N ILE A 184 12.79 8.35 6.99
CA ILE A 184 13.46 7.34 7.84
C ILE A 184 13.60 7.87 9.27
N ASN A 185 14.04 9.11 9.44
CA ASN A 185 14.16 9.74 10.75
C ASN A 185 12.79 9.89 11.46
N GLU A 186 11.74 10.23 10.72
CA GLU A 186 10.36 10.32 11.23
C GLU A 186 9.86 8.98 11.80
N ILE A 187 10.28 7.84 11.21
CA ILE A 187 9.94 6.52 11.73
C ILE A 187 10.51 6.33 13.14
N ASP A 188 11.76 6.67 13.35
CA ASP A 188 12.40 6.50 14.66
C ASP A 188 11.90 7.54 15.67
N GLU A 189 11.55 8.73 15.24
CA GLU A 189 11.08 9.82 16.09
C GLU A 189 9.61 9.66 16.51
N TYR A 190 8.71 9.34 15.57
CA TYR A 190 7.26 9.32 15.79
C TYR A 190 6.65 7.92 15.77
N GLY A 191 7.41 6.92 15.33
CA GLY A 191 6.90 5.56 15.13
C GLY A 191 5.95 5.42 13.94
N ALA A 192 5.93 6.38 13.02
CA ALA A 192 5.01 6.51 11.92
C ALA A 192 5.72 6.58 10.57
N CYS A 193 5.06 6.14 9.51
CA CYS A 193 5.52 6.34 8.14
C CYS A 193 4.38 6.85 7.26
N ARG A 194 4.67 7.88 6.47
CA ARG A 194 3.77 8.40 5.45
C ARG A 194 3.91 7.57 4.17
N PHE A 195 2.79 7.10 3.67
CA PHE A 195 2.67 6.43 2.39
C PHE A 195 1.79 7.27 1.46
N TRP A 196 2.37 7.77 0.39
CA TRP A 196 1.67 8.58 -0.58
C TRP A 196 1.51 7.84 -1.90
N CYS A 197 0.29 7.69 -2.37
CA CYS A 197 0.03 7.00 -3.63
C CYS A 197 -1.19 7.61 -4.33
N ILE A 198 -0.98 8.21 -5.50
CA ILE A 198 -2.05 8.72 -6.39
C ILE A 198 -3.03 9.66 -5.64
N GLY A 199 -2.52 10.60 -4.86
CA GLY A 199 -3.34 11.53 -4.07
C GLY A 199 -3.89 10.97 -2.76
N HIS A 200 -3.76 9.67 -2.52
CA HIS A 200 -4.10 9.05 -1.25
C HIS A 200 -2.90 9.11 -0.32
N CYS A 201 -3.11 9.58 0.88
CA CYS A 201 -2.10 9.64 1.92
C CYS A 201 -2.49 8.71 3.07
N PHE A 202 -1.64 7.72 3.33
CA PHE A 202 -1.80 6.80 4.44
C PHE A 202 -0.67 7.04 5.44
N TYR A 203 -1.00 7.01 6.72
CA TYR A 203 -0.04 7.11 7.80
C TYR A 203 -0.05 5.80 8.56
N LEU A 204 1.06 5.09 8.50
CA LEU A 204 1.21 3.74 9.03
C LEU A 204 1.83 3.81 10.43
N GLU A 205 1.24 3.14 11.39
CA GLU A 205 1.88 2.83 12.66
C GLU A 205 3.01 1.81 12.41
N ILE A 206 4.25 2.18 12.65
CA ILE A 206 5.42 1.32 12.40
C ILE A 206 6.04 0.82 13.70
N LEU A 207 6.26 1.72 14.66
CA LEU A 207 6.82 1.42 15.99
C LEU A 207 5.76 1.70 17.06
N PRO A 208 4.99 0.70 17.53
CA PRO A 208 3.81 0.91 18.36
C PRO A 208 4.07 1.72 19.64
N LEU A 209 5.18 1.46 20.33
CA LEU A 209 5.51 2.18 21.56
C LEU A 209 5.77 3.67 21.28
N THR A 210 6.58 3.96 20.29
CA THR A 210 6.88 5.35 19.89
C THR A 210 5.63 6.05 19.36
N PHE A 211 4.84 5.34 18.53
CA PHE A 211 3.60 5.88 17.98
C PHE A 211 2.56 6.20 19.05
N ASN A 212 2.45 5.39 20.08
CA ASN A 212 1.55 5.68 21.22
C ASN A 212 1.93 6.96 21.97
N LEU A 213 3.22 7.28 22.00
CA LEU A 213 3.72 8.49 22.67
C LEU A 213 3.64 9.74 21.79
N LYS A 214 4.04 9.63 20.52
CA LYS A 214 4.27 10.78 19.64
C LYS A 214 3.44 10.76 18.35
N GLY A 215 2.74 9.67 18.04
CA GLY A 215 2.01 9.54 16.78
C GLY A 215 0.89 10.57 16.59
N ARG A 216 0.22 10.98 17.68
CA ARG A 216 -0.79 12.05 17.62
C ARG A 216 -0.17 13.39 17.22
N GLN A 217 1.00 13.74 17.76
CA GLN A 217 1.73 14.93 17.37
C GLN A 217 2.08 14.89 15.88
N PHE A 218 2.61 13.78 15.40
CA PHE A 218 2.93 13.60 13.99
C PHE A 218 1.72 13.82 13.09
N LEU A 219 0.58 13.19 13.40
CA LEU A 219 -0.64 13.35 12.61
C LEU A 219 -1.16 14.78 12.62
N GLN A 220 -1.03 15.49 13.74
CA GLN A 220 -1.42 16.89 13.84
C GLN A 220 -0.52 17.81 13.01
N GLU A 221 0.79 17.60 13.04
CA GLU A 221 1.75 18.31 12.21
C GLU A 221 1.47 18.09 10.71
N GLU A 222 1.21 16.83 10.32
CA GLU A 222 0.82 16.47 8.95
C GLU A 222 -0.50 17.15 8.53
N ALA A 223 -1.52 17.13 9.38
CA ALA A 223 -2.79 17.79 9.11
C ALA A 223 -2.64 19.32 8.89
N ASN A 224 -1.72 19.95 9.63
CA ASN A 224 -1.44 21.37 9.48
C ASN A 224 -0.74 21.72 8.16
N THR A 225 -0.02 20.77 7.55
CA THR A 225 0.64 20.97 6.24
C THR A 225 -0.31 20.77 5.07
N MET A 226 -1.50 20.20 5.28
CA MET A 226 -2.47 19.95 4.22
C MET A 226 -3.18 21.24 3.81
N LEU A 227 -3.05 21.61 2.54
CA LEU A 227 -3.62 22.83 1.96
C LEU A 227 -5.15 22.75 1.74
N ILE A 228 -5.76 21.59 1.88
CA ILE A 228 -7.18 21.39 1.56
C ILE A 228 -7.96 20.97 2.79
N HIS A 229 -9.06 21.67 2.95
CA HIS A 229 -10.12 21.27 3.87
C HIS A 229 -10.96 20.16 3.21
N ALA A 230 -10.85 18.94 3.67
CA ALA A 230 -11.90 17.96 3.46
C ALA A 230 -13.19 18.50 4.12
N LYS A 231 -14.35 18.18 3.57
CA LYS A 231 -15.63 18.48 4.25
C LYS A 231 -15.65 17.69 5.56
N GLY A 232 -15.49 18.38 6.68
CA GLY A 232 -15.43 17.82 8.03
C GLY A 232 -14.18 18.31 8.79
N ASP A 233 -14.27 18.33 10.11
CA ASP A 233 -13.24 18.88 10.99
C ASP A 233 -11.97 18.03 11.06
N GLU A 234 -12.03 16.76 10.64
CA GLU A 234 -10.88 15.84 10.66
C GLU A 234 -10.26 15.72 9.28
N ARG A 235 -9.05 16.26 9.13
CA ARG A 235 -8.25 16.17 7.91
C ARG A 235 -7.61 14.80 7.72
N ILE A 236 -7.25 14.15 8.84
CA ILE A 236 -6.68 12.81 8.91
C ILE A 236 -7.53 12.01 9.89
N PHE A 237 -8.04 10.88 9.46
CA PHE A 237 -8.86 9.99 10.29
C PHE A 237 -8.33 8.57 10.29
N GLU A 238 -8.68 7.79 11.30
CA GLU A 238 -8.31 6.38 11.36
C GLU A 238 -9.03 5.59 10.27
N PHE A 239 -8.26 4.91 9.45
CA PHE A 239 -8.75 4.12 8.32
C PHE A 239 -9.20 2.74 8.78
N ASN A 240 -10.50 2.53 8.85
CA ASN A 240 -11.09 1.29 9.36
C ASN A 240 -11.79 0.46 8.28
N ASP A 241 -12.23 1.08 7.19
CA ASP A 241 -12.89 0.39 6.10
C ASP A 241 -12.37 0.89 4.74
N ILE A 242 -12.24 -0.02 3.79
CA ILE A 242 -11.81 0.29 2.43
C ILE A 242 -12.76 1.26 1.72
N MET A 243 -14.01 1.32 2.15
CA MET A 243 -15.01 2.25 1.63
C MET A 243 -14.78 3.70 2.06
N GLU A 244 -13.87 3.93 3.03
CA GLU A 244 -13.45 5.27 3.45
C GLU A 244 -12.46 5.91 2.46
N ILE A 245 -11.82 5.10 1.60
CA ILE A 245 -10.99 5.62 0.52
C ILE A 245 -11.88 6.41 -0.43
N ASP A 246 -11.48 7.66 -0.69
CA ASP A 246 -12.17 8.51 -1.66
C ASP A 246 -11.92 7.99 -3.09
N PHE A 247 -12.83 7.18 -3.58
CA PHE A 247 -12.80 6.67 -4.94
C PHE A 247 -13.26 7.71 -5.97
N LEU A 248 -13.35 8.98 -5.66
CA LEU A 248 -13.96 10.03 -6.49
C LEU A 248 -15.45 9.80 -6.81
N MET A 249 -15.96 8.64 -6.47
CA MET A 249 -17.28 8.18 -6.86
C MET A 249 -18.40 8.83 -6.05
N GLN A 250 -18.10 9.25 -4.82
CA GLN A 250 -19.05 9.98 -3.99
C GLN A 250 -19.18 11.45 -4.40
N ARG A 251 -18.15 12.01 -5.07
CA ARG A 251 -18.16 13.42 -5.49
C ARG A 251 -18.75 13.67 -6.87
N PHE A 252 -18.78 12.64 -7.74
CA PHE A 252 -19.33 12.74 -9.09
C PHE A 252 -20.65 12.00 -9.29
N GLY A 253 -21.19 11.39 -8.25
CA GLY A 253 -22.43 10.61 -8.26
C GLY A 253 -23.64 11.30 -7.62
N SER A 254 -23.53 12.60 -7.30
CA SER A 254 -24.63 13.43 -6.81
C SER A 254 -25.16 14.35 -7.90
#